data_e5677a2c9bc64194d585d1979e191da3
#
_entry.id   e5677a2c9bc64194d585d1979e191da3
#
_cell.length_a   1.000
_cell.length_b   1.000
_cell.length_c   1.000
_cell.angle_alpha   90.00
_cell.angle_beta   90.00
_cell.angle_gamma   90.00
#
_symmetry.space_group_name_H-M   'P 1'
#
loop_
_entity.id
_entity.type
_entity.pdbx_description
1 polymer ?
#
loop_
_entity_poly.entity_id
_entity_poly.type
_entity_poly.pdbx_seq_one_letter_code
_entity_poly.pdbx_strand_id
1 'polypeptide(L)'
;MLGFLTGDQGLGHIVLLVPDIDAATDFYQDTLGFILSDYVEAGVSLRFFHCNARHHTLALSQVPGMAGIHHLMLEVNEFDDVGRALDMVNERDMTLAMSLGRHTNDLMTSFYVRTPSGFEIEYGAGGREVDDATWQVETYDATSLWGHKPPGKPLFPGILHKLDA
;
A
#
# COMPACT_ATOMS: atom_id res chain seq x y z
N MET A 1 14.56 -27.08 2.24
CA MET A 1 14.06 -26.13 3.24
C MET A 1 13.03 -25.27 2.52
N LEU A 2 11.79 -25.28 2.94
CA LEU A 2 10.79 -24.37 2.37
C LEU A 2 11.10 -22.99 2.94
N GLY A 3 11.64 -22.09 2.12
CA GLY A 3 11.84 -20.68 2.44
C GLY A 3 10.51 -19.94 2.48
N PHE A 4 10.53 -18.68 2.93
CA PHE A 4 9.39 -17.79 2.78
C PHE A 4 9.23 -17.41 1.30
N LEU A 5 7.99 -17.34 0.80
CA LEU A 5 7.69 -16.89 -0.56
C LEU A 5 8.15 -15.44 -0.80
N THR A 6 8.19 -14.65 0.26
CA THR A 6 8.69 -13.29 0.23
C THR A 6 10.22 -13.19 0.06
N GLY A 7 10.98 -14.27 0.32
CA GLY A 7 12.44 -14.23 0.30
C GLY A 7 12.98 -13.08 1.16
N ASP A 8 13.77 -12.21 0.54
CA ASP A 8 14.35 -11.02 1.18
C ASP A 8 13.42 -9.79 1.11
N GLN A 9 12.31 -9.86 0.37
CA GLN A 9 11.38 -8.74 0.20
C GLN A 9 10.52 -8.49 1.45
N GLY A 10 9.92 -9.52 2.01
CA GLY A 10 9.22 -9.50 3.30
C GLY A 10 8.10 -8.48 3.39
N LEU A 11 8.07 -7.75 4.50
CA LEU A 11 7.17 -6.61 4.71
C LEU A 11 7.65 -5.43 3.87
N GLY A 12 6.91 -5.13 2.82
CA GLY A 12 7.25 -4.11 1.84
C GLY A 12 7.02 -2.70 2.38
N HIS A 13 5.77 -2.40 2.71
CA HIS A 13 5.40 -1.08 3.20
C HIS A 13 4.19 -1.11 4.14
N ILE A 14 3.95 0.03 4.78
CA ILE A 14 2.73 0.31 5.54
C ILE A 14 2.06 1.55 4.96
N VAL A 15 0.74 1.55 4.91
CA VAL A 15 -0.06 2.74 4.59
C VAL A 15 -0.87 3.15 5.80
N LEU A 16 -0.71 4.40 6.20
CA LEU A 16 -1.40 5.00 7.33
C LEU A 16 -2.43 6.02 6.86
N LEU A 17 -3.59 5.98 7.49
CA LEU A 17 -4.54 7.07 7.45
C LEU A 17 -4.19 8.04 8.57
N VAL A 18 -4.09 9.31 8.25
CA VAL A 18 -3.67 10.36 9.17
C VAL A 18 -4.67 11.51 9.19
N PRO A 19 -4.88 12.16 10.33
CA PRO A 19 -5.80 13.29 10.44
C PRO A 19 -5.23 14.56 9.78
N ASP A 20 -3.91 14.71 9.78
CA ASP A 20 -3.17 15.84 9.21
C ASP A 20 -1.94 15.28 8.48
N ILE A 21 -1.98 15.34 7.15
CA ILE A 21 -0.92 14.77 6.31
C ILE A 21 0.35 15.63 6.32
N ASP A 22 0.24 16.94 6.55
CA ASP A 22 1.38 17.84 6.59
C ASP A 22 2.17 17.60 7.89
N ALA A 23 1.49 17.59 9.04
CA ALA A 23 2.12 17.29 10.31
C ALA A 23 2.74 15.88 10.35
N ALA A 24 2.08 14.89 9.75
CA ALA A 24 2.63 13.55 9.63
C ALA A 24 3.86 13.51 8.70
N THR A 25 3.83 14.24 7.57
CA THR A 25 4.97 14.37 6.66
C THR A 25 6.18 14.94 7.37
N ASP A 26 6.03 16.07 8.06
CA ASP A 26 7.10 16.73 8.80
C ASP A 26 7.71 15.76 9.83
N PHE A 27 6.88 15.01 10.55
CA PHE A 27 7.36 14.01 11.50
C PHE A 27 8.23 12.94 10.83
N TYR A 28 7.76 12.32 9.75
CA TYR A 28 8.49 11.23 9.09
C TYR A 28 9.75 11.71 8.37
N GLN A 29 9.71 12.88 7.72
CA GLN A 29 10.87 13.44 7.03
C GLN A 29 11.88 14.04 8.00
N ASP A 30 11.47 14.98 8.85
CA ASP A 30 12.38 15.77 9.65
C ASP A 30 12.91 15.00 10.87
N THR A 31 12.09 14.09 11.43
CA THR A 31 12.47 13.33 12.63
C THR A 31 13.08 11.97 12.30
N LEU A 32 12.53 11.26 11.32
CA LEU A 32 12.94 9.89 11.00
C LEU A 32 13.76 9.78 9.72
N GLY A 33 13.89 10.86 8.95
CA GLY A 33 14.76 10.91 7.77
C GLY A 33 14.21 10.17 6.56
N PHE A 34 12.89 9.96 6.47
CA PHE A 34 12.28 9.39 5.27
C PHE A 34 12.36 10.38 4.11
N ILE A 35 12.57 9.87 2.91
CA ILE A 35 12.67 10.66 1.69
C ILE A 35 11.38 10.51 0.90
N LEU A 36 10.83 11.61 0.40
CA LEU A 36 9.63 11.60 -0.43
C LEU A 36 9.92 10.97 -1.79
N SER A 37 9.13 9.97 -2.17
CA SER A 37 9.21 9.31 -3.47
C SER A 37 8.33 10.00 -4.50
N ASP A 38 7.04 10.18 -4.18
CA ASP A 38 6.07 10.84 -5.06
C ASP A 38 4.73 11.13 -4.35
N TYR A 39 3.79 11.62 -5.15
CA TYR A 39 2.42 11.93 -4.76
C TYR A 39 1.40 11.21 -5.66
N VAL A 40 0.24 10.89 -5.11
CA VAL A 40 -0.97 10.58 -5.89
C VAL A 40 -2.08 11.52 -5.48
N GLU A 41 -2.64 12.24 -6.44
CA GLU A 41 -3.76 13.17 -6.29
C GLU A 41 -4.93 12.69 -7.16
N ALA A 42 -5.69 11.71 -6.64
CA ALA A 42 -6.74 11.01 -7.36
C ALA A 42 -8.08 11.01 -6.60
N GLY A 43 -8.51 12.18 -6.13
CA GLY A 43 -9.67 12.34 -5.25
C GLY A 43 -9.36 12.03 -3.78
N VAL A 44 -8.19 11.48 -3.52
CA VAL A 44 -7.51 11.36 -2.22
C VAL A 44 -6.09 11.84 -2.39
N SER A 45 -5.52 12.45 -1.36
CA SER A 45 -4.11 12.85 -1.34
C SER A 45 -3.30 11.76 -0.66
N LEU A 46 -2.29 11.26 -1.38
CA LEU A 46 -1.35 10.26 -0.87
C LEU A 46 0.08 10.79 -1.05
N ARG A 47 0.91 10.54 -0.05
CA ARG A 47 2.36 10.81 -0.09
C ARG A 47 3.10 9.52 0.20
N PHE A 48 4.10 9.22 -0.62
CA PHE A 48 4.89 8.01 -0.57
C PHE A 48 6.32 8.31 -0.18
N PHE A 49 6.87 7.53 0.75
CA PHE A 49 8.19 7.78 1.32
C PHE A 49 9.01 6.51 1.36
N HIS A 50 10.30 6.63 1.09
CA HIS A 50 11.26 5.55 1.19
C HIS A 50 12.35 5.83 2.23
N CYS A 51 13.00 4.78 2.70
CA CYS A 51 14.19 4.80 3.55
C CYS A 51 15.24 3.76 3.10
N ASN A 52 15.03 3.18 1.92
CA ASN A 52 15.90 2.25 1.23
C ASN A 52 15.56 2.28 -0.27
N ALA A 53 16.12 1.39 -1.08
CA ALA A 53 15.86 1.36 -2.52
C ALA A 53 14.42 1.02 -2.92
N ARG A 54 13.57 0.52 -2.02
CA ARG A 54 12.15 0.28 -2.31
C ARG A 54 11.45 1.60 -2.61
N HIS A 55 10.60 1.64 -3.63
CA HIS A 55 9.88 2.85 -4.03
C HIS A 55 9.22 3.57 -2.83
N HIS A 56 8.61 2.82 -1.95
CA HIS A 56 8.15 3.35 -0.66
C HIS A 56 8.10 2.26 0.41
N THR A 57 8.39 2.66 1.63
CA THR A 57 8.26 1.85 2.86
C THR A 57 7.09 2.34 3.70
N LEU A 58 6.69 3.60 3.48
CA LEU A 58 5.58 4.26 4.14
C LEU A 58 4.76 5.03 3.10
N ALA A 59 3.43 4.98 3.21
CA ALA A 59 2.57 5.97 2.58
C ALA A 59 1.61 6.56 3.60
N LEU A 60 1.28 7.83 3.40
CA LEU A 60 0.33 8.59 4.20
C LEU A 60 -0.86 8.97 3.33
N SER A 61 -2.07 8.81 3.86
CA SER A 61 -3.30 9.29 3.23
C SER A 61 -4.14 10.06 4.24
N GLN A 62 -4.61 11.22 3.86
CA GLN A 62 -5.55 11.98 4.67
C GLN A 62 -6.98 11.68 4.23
N VAL A 63 -7.72 11.03 5.13
CA VAL A 63 -9.16 10.80 4.95
C VAL A 63 -9.89 11.44 6.13
N PRO A 64 -10.82 12.40 5.89
CA PRO A 64 -11.48 13.12 6.96
C PRO A 64 -12.12 12.19 8.01
N GLY A 65 -11.79 12.40 9.27
CA GLY A 65 -12.31 11.63 10.39
C GLY A 65 -11.78 10.19 10.52
N MET A 66 -10.68 9.87 9.85
CA MET A 66 -10.08 8.53 9.90
C MET A 66 -8.60 8.59 10.29
N ALA A 67 -8.20 7.65 11.15
CA ALA A 67 -6.80 7.43 11.51
C ALA A 67 -6.55 5.95 11.77
N GLY A 68 -5.38 5.44 11.39
CA GLY A 68 -4.99 4.05 11.66
C GLY A 68 -4.24 3.41 10.48
N ILE A 69 -4.11 2.09 10.55
CA ILE A 69 -3.49 1.31 9.48
C ILE A 69 -4.52 1.07 8.38
N HIS A 70 -4.21 1.47 7.15
CA HIS A 70 -4.98 1.07 5.98
C HIS A 70 -4.60 -0.35 5.58
N HIS A 71 -3.34 -0.58 5.26
CA HIS A 71 -2.83 -1.90 4.92
C HIS A 71 -1.33 -2.06 5.23
N LEU A 72 -0.92 -3.33 5.28
CA LEU A 72 0.47 -3.77 5.19
C LEU A 72 0.66 -4.45 3.85
N MET A 73 1.79 -4.23 3.21
CA MET A 73 2.16 -4.88 1.96
C MET A 73 3.17 -6.00 2.21
N LEU A 74 2.89 -7.17 1.66
CA LEU A 74 3.81 -8.30 1.60
C LEU A 74 4.22 -8.53 0.15
N GLU A 75 5.50 -8.36 -0.13
CA GLU A 75 6.05 -8.55 -1.47
C GLU A 75 6.65 -9.95 -1.62
N VAL A 76 6.31 -10.61 -2.71
CA VAL A 76 6.86 -11.92 -3.10
C VAL A 76 7.75 -11.78 -4.30
N ASN A 77 8.69 -12.72 -4.45
CA ASN A 77 9.65 -12.68 -5.55
C ASN A 77 9.02 -13.04 -6.89
N GLU A 78 8.08 -13.99 -6.88
CA GLU A 78 7.52 -14.53 -8.11
C GLU A 78 6.07 -14.10 -8.31
N PHE A 79 5.75 -13.58 -9.48
CA PHE A 79 4.39 -13.18 -9.83
C PHE A 79 3.40 -14.35 -9.77
N ASP A 80 3.84 -15.56 -10.06
CA ASP A 80 3.02 -16.78 -9.95
C ASP A 80 2.53 -17.01 -8.51
N ASP A 81 3.27 -16.57 -7.49
CA ASP A 81 2.84 -16.69 -6.10
C ASP A 81 1.72 -15.71 -5.75
N VAL A 82 1.64 -14.57 -6.47
CA VAL A 82 0.49 -13.66 -6.38
C VAL A 82 -0.76 -14.33 -6.93
N GLY A 83 -0.65 -14.99 -8.09
CA GLY A 83 -1.77 -15.74 -8.68
C GLY A 83 -2.25 -16.89 -7.78
N ARG A 84 -1.33 -17.71 -7.26
CA ARG A 84 -1.65 -18.81 -6.33
C ARG A 84 -2.31 -18.32 -5.04
N ALA A 85 -1.84 -17.20 -4.50
CA ALA A 85 -2.44 -16.60 -3.32
C ALA A 85 -3.86 -16.08 -3.59
N LEU A 86 -4.10 -15.49 -4.76
CA LEU A 86 -5.42 -15.03 -5.18
C LEU A 86 -6.40 -16.22 -5.34
N ASP A 87 -5.96 -17.32 -5.95
CA ASP A 87 -6.76 -18.55 -6.03
C ASP A 87 -7.14 -19.05 -4.63
N MET A 88 -6.18 -19.07 -3.69
CA MET A 88 -6.42 -19.50 -2.31
C MET A 88 -7.41 -18.58 -1.58
N VAL A 89 -7.36 -17.25 -1.81
CA VAL A 89 -8.33 -16.28 -1.25
C VAL A 89 -9.75 -16.62 -1.73
N ASN A 90 -9.91 -16.91 -3.04
CA ASN A 90 -11.19 -17.27 -3.63
C ASN A 90 -11.69 -18.64 -3.12
N GLU A 91 -10.83 -19.66 -3.06
CA GLU A 91 -11.18 -21.01 -2.60
C GLU A 91 -11.59 -21.04 -1.12
N ARG A 92 -11.05 -20.17 -0.30
CA ARG A 92 -11.33 -20.08 1.14
C ARG A 92 -12.42 -19.07 1.49
N ASP A 93 -13.09 -18.51 0.50
CA ASP A 93 -14.12 -17.47 0.67
C ASP A 93 -13.67 -16.30 1.56
N MET A 94 -12.39 -15.92 1.41
CA MET A 94 -11.83 -14.76 2.12
C MET A 94 -12.31 -13.46 1.46
N THR A 95 -12.43 -12.40 2.25
CA THR A 95 -12.92 -11.11 1.72
C THR A 95 -11.81 -10.42 0.93
N LEU A 96 -11.91 -10.44 -0.39
CA LEU A 96 -11.10 -9.63 -1.27
C LEU A 96 -11.50 -8.15 -1.10
N ALA A 97 -10.56 -7.29 -0.76
CA ALA A 97 -10.80 -5.86 -0.60
C ALA A 97 -10.65 -5.10 -1.93
N MET A 98 -9.62 -5.44 -2.71
CA MET A 98 -9.43 -4.95 -4.09
C MET A 98 -8.96 -6.09 -4.98
N SER A 99 -9.46 -6.09 -6.22
CA SER A 99 -9.07 -7.07 -7.24
C SER A 99 -7.59 -6.94 -7.60
N LEU A 100 -7.07 -7.94 -8.29
CA LEU A 100 -5.75 -7.82 -8.92
C LEU A 100 -5.69 -6.56 -9.79
N GLY A 101 -4.58 -5.83 -9.64
CA GLY A 101 -4.33 -4.58 -10.35
C GLY A 101 -2.86 -4.23 -10.39
N ARG A 102 -2.54 -3.12 -11.05
CA ARG A 102 -1.18 -2.58 -11.11
C ARG A 102 -1.19 -1.10 -10.78
N HIS A 103 -0.38 -0.70 -9.82
CA HIS A 103 -0.24 0.70 -9.42
C HIS A 103 0.46 1.56 -10.48
N THR A 104 0.19 2.87 -10.44
CA THR A 104 0.81 3.84 -11.37
C THR A 104 2.23 4.19 -10.95
N ASN A 105 2.44 4.40 -9.65
CA ASN A 105 3.64 4.99 -9.11
C ASN A 105 4.77 3.96 -8.90
N ASP A 106 4.52 2.89 -8.16
CA ASP A 106 5.53 1.87 -7.87
C ASP A 106 5.50 0.65 -8.80
N LEU A 107 4.51 0.60 -9.72
CA LEU A 107 4.30 -0.48 -10.69
C LEU A 107 4.02 -1.85 -10.06
N MET A 108 3.79 -1.91 -8.75
CA MET A 108 3.43 -3.13 -8.04
C MET A 108 2.19 -3.75 -8.65
N THR A 109 2.23 -5.06 -8.90
CA THR A 109 1.06 -5.83 -9.30
C THR A 109 0.60 -6.64 -8.10
N SER A 110 -0.57 -6.31 -7.58
CA SER A 110 -1.06 -6.79 -6.29
C SER A 110 -2.56 -6.95 -6.24
N PHE A 111 -3.05 -7.57 -5.18
CA PHE A 111 -4.44 -7.55 -4.75
C PHE A 111 -4.51 -7.31 -3.24
N TYR A 112 -5.70 -7.00 -2.74
CA TYR A 112 -5.89 -6.71 -1.31
C TYR A 112 -6.89 -7.67 -0.70
N VAL A 113 -6.55 -8.21 0.47
CA VAL A 113 -7.41 -9.09 1.25
C VAL A 113 -7.60 -8.53 2.64
N ARG A 114 -8.82 -8.64 3.15
CA ARG A 114 -9.18 -8.15 4.49
C ARG A 114 -8.71 -9.14 5.56
N THR A 115 -8.03 -8.63 6.58
CA THR A 115 -7.61 -9.46 7.72
C THR A 115 -8.70 -9.56 8.78
N PRO A 116 -8.65 -10.60 9.64
CA PRO A 116 -9.52 -10.66 10.83
C PRO A 116 -9.28 -9.50 11.81
N SER A 117 -8.12 -8.85 11.75
CA SER A 117 -7.77 -7.66 12.56
C SER A 117 -8.37 -6.37 12.02
N GLY A 118 -8.97 -6.40 10.81
CA GLY A 118 -9.74 -5.30 10.24
C GLY A 118 -8.97 -4.41 9.27
N PHE A 119 -7.65 -4.41 9.26
CA PHE A 119 -6.86 -3.78 8.20
C PHE A 119 -6.69 -4.74 7.02
N GLU A 120 -6.12 -4.25 5.92
CA GLU A 120 -5.92 -5.03 4.71
C GLU A 120 -4.48 -5.50 4.59
N ILE A 121 -4.28 -6.63 3.91
CA ILE A 121 -2.98 -7.04 3.38
C ILE A 121 -3.02 -6.83 1.89
N GLU A 122 -2.08 -6.04 1.40
CA GLU A 122 -1.68 -6.02 0.00
C GLU A 122 -0.68 -7.16 -0.24
N TYR A 123 -0.92 -7.96 -1.26
CA TYR A 123 -0.04 -9.08 -1.60
C TYR A 123 0.33 -8.97 -3.08
N GLY A 124 1.61 -8.81 -3.37
CA GLY A 124 2.04 -8.46 -4.72
C GLY A 124 3.49 -8.74 -5.02
N ALA A 125 3.87 -8.46 -6.27
CA ALA A 125 5.22 -8.62 -6.80
C ALA A 125 5.56 -7.52 -7.81
N GLY A 126 6.86 -7.28 -7.99
CA GLY A 126 7.39 -6.46 -9.07
C GLY A 126 7.30 -4.96 -8.83
N GLY A 127 7.39 -4.53 -7.57
CA GLY A 127 7.58 -3.12 -7.24
C GLY A 127 8.90 -2.59 -7.80
N ARG A 128 8.88 -1.34 -8.29
CA ARG A 128 10.09 -0.68 -8.78
C ARG A 128 10.96 -0.20 -7.62
N GLU A 129 12.25 -0.09 -7.88
CA GLU A 129 13.20 0.52 -6.97
C GLU A 129 13.46 1.99 -7.35
N VAL A 130 13.89 2.79 -6.38
CA VAL A 130 14.36 4.16 -6.53
C VAL A 130 15.88 4.22 -6.33
N ASP A 131 16.52 5.10 -7.07
CA ASP A 131 17.92 5.48 -6.88
C ASP A 131 17.95 6.97 -6.56
N ASP A 132 18.28 7.32 -5.32
CA ASP A 132 18.28 8.70 -4.81
C ASP A 132 19.13 9.66 -5.66
N ALA A 133 20.13 9.13 -6.37
CA ALA A 133 20.97 9.96 -7.24
C ALA A 133 20.25 10.43 -8.52
N THR A 134 19.22 9.72 -8.94
CA THR A 134 18.53 9.96 -10.22
C THR A 134 17.02 10.10 -10.10
N TRP A 135 16.45 9.75 -8.94
CA TRP A 135 15.01 9.79 -8.71
C TRP A 135 14.46 11.22 -8.78
N GLN A 136 13.32 11.37 -9.43
CA GLN A 136 12.58 12.63 -9.47
C GLN A 136 11.18 12.39 -8.94
N VAL A 137 10.78 13.22 -7.99
CA VAL A 137 9.44 13.19 -7.40
C VAL A 137 8.42 13.59 -8.47
N GLU A 138 7.41 12.75 -8.64
CA GLU A 138 6.31 12.97 -9.60
C GLU A 138 4.96 13.02 -8.88
N THR A 139 3.94 13.55 -9.57
CA THR A 139 2.55 13.52 -9.11
C THR A 139 1.72 12.74 -10.10
N TYR A 140 1.00 11.74 -9.61
CA TYR A 140 0.11 10.89 -10.40
C TYR A 140 -1.35 11.26 -10.15
N ASP A 141 -2.17 11.19 -11.18
CA ASP A 141 -3.60 11.49 -11.16
C ASP A 141 -4.50 10.25 -11.02
N ALA A 142 -3.88 9.07 -10.89
CA ALA A 142 -4.55 7.80 -10.68
C ALA A 142 -3.72 6.88 -9.78
N THR A 143 -4.36 6.09 -8.94
CA THR A 143 -3.71 5.09 -8.08
C THR A 143 -3.26 3.86 -8.84
N SER A 144 -3.91 3.55 -9.97
CA SER A 144 -3.68 2.30 -10.69
C SER A 144 -3.76 2.48 -12.20
N LEU A 145 -2.88 1.81 -12.92
CA LEU A 145 -2.91 1.69 -14.38
C LEU A 145 -4.12 0.85 -14.81
N TRP A 146 -4.43 -0.18 -14.06
CA TRP A 146 -5.56 -1.08 -14.26
C TRP A 146 -5.85 -1.88 -12.99
N GLY A 147 -7.05 -2.48 -12.90
CA GLY A 147 -7.47 -3.30 -11.76
C GLY A 147 -7.78 -2.50 -10.50
N HIS A 148 -7.47 -3.07 -9.35
CA HIS A 148 -7.73 -2.55 -7.98
C HIS A 148 -9.15 -2.03 -7.80
N LYS A 149 -10.12 -2.84 -8.28
CA LYS A 149 -11.54 -2.49 -8.15
C LYS A 149 -12.11 -3.14 -6.90
N PRO A 150 -12.85 -2.39 -6.07
CA PRO A 150 -13.53 -2.97 -4.93
C PRO A 150 -14.59 -3.99 -5.41
N PRO A 151 -14.68 -5.17 -4.79
CA PRO A 151 -15.72 -6.14 -5.12
C PRO A 151 -17.07 -5.60 -4.63
N GLY A 152 -17.87 -4.97 -5.49
CA GLY A 152 -19.30 -4.71 -5.37
C GLY A 152 -19.93 -4.27 -4.03
N LYS A 153 -19.16 -4.05 -2.99
CA LYS A 153 -19.59 -3.56 -1.67
C LYS A 153 -18.66 -2.46 -1.17
N PRO A 154 -19.19 -1.42 -0.50
CA PRO A 154 -18.39 -0.29 -0.04
C PRO A 154 -17.29 -0.75 0.92
N LEU A 155 -16.10 -0.25 0.69
CA LEU A 155 -14.95 -0.35 1.55
C LEU A 155 -15.26 0.31 2.89
N PHE A 156 -14.87 -0.34 3.94
CA PHE A 156 -14.86 0.05 5.34
C PHE A 156 -16.10 -0.34 6.17
N PRO A 157 -15.98 -1.45 6.88
CA PRO A 157 -16.20 -1.45 8.30
C PRO A 157 -15.02 -2.10 9.03
N GLY A 158 -14.35 -1.36 9.86
CA GLY A 158 -13.50 -1.95 10.90
C GLY A 158 -12.10 -1.38 10.95
N ILE A 159 -11.71 -0.98 12.09
CA ILE A 159 -10.45 -0.42 12.61
C ILE A 159 -9.98 0.87 11.90
N LEU A 160 -10.93 1.72 11.59
CA LEU A 160 -10.69 3.13 11.45
C LEU A 160 -11.31 3.78 12.67
N HIS A 161 -10.51 4.21 13.60
CA HIS A 161 -11.00 5.01 14.71
C HIS A 161 -11.54 6.32 14.11
N LYS A 162 -12.87 6.51 14.16
CA LYS A 162 -13.42 7.85 13.98
C LYS A 162 -12.81 8.70 15.07
N LEU A 163 -12.12 9.75 14.67
CA LEU A 163 -11.71 10.79 15.58
C LEU A 163 -13.01 11.50 15.99
N ASP A 164 -13.38 11.38 17.27
CA ASP A 164 -14.47 12.16 17.83
C ASP A 164 -14.09 13.64 17.71
N ALA A 165 -14.99 14.42 17.07
CA ALA A 165 -14.82 15.84 16.85
C ALA A 165 -15.03 16.62 18.15
#